data_200978f22102842476f38f27304224a3
#
_entry.id   200978f22102842476f38f27304224a3
#
_cell.length_a   1.000
_cell.length_b   1.000
_cell.length_c   1.000
_cell.angle_alpha   90.00
_cell.angle_beta   90.00
_cell.angle_gamma   90.00
#
_symmetry.space_group_name_H-M   'P 1'
#
loop_
_entity.id
_entity.type
_entity.pdbx_description
1 polymer ?
#
loop_
_entity_poly.entity_id
_entity_poly.type
_entity_poly.pdbx_seq_one_letter_code
_entity_poly.pdbx_strand_id
1 'polypeptide(L)'
;MKEVESGEVLTARTEEELYEQLGYQWIPPELREGGGELAAARNGELPKLVELDDLRGDLHMHSTWSNDGKNTLEEMAEAAKALGYAYVAMTDHAHYLREGRLEAQWSEIAELNGRLEPFRILRGIEVSIRADGSLDMPDDVLAECEWVVASL
;
A
#
# COMPACT_ATOMS: atom_id res chain seq x y z
N MET A 1 8.32 -5.36 36.90
CA MET A 1 8.73 -3.95 37.18
C MET A 1 8.45 -3.64 38.62
N LYS A 2 9.23 -2.79 39.31
CA LYS A 2 8.94 -2.34 40.66
C LYS A 2 8.41 -0.92 40.63
N GLU A 3 7.29 -0.69 41.31
CA GLU A 3 6.85 0.68 41.58
C GLU A 3 7.83 1.34 42.54
N VAL A 4 8.35 2.51 42.19
CA VAL A 4 9.48 3.12 42.92
C VAL A 4 9.07 3.63 44.30
N GLU A 5 7.79 4.00 44.47
CA GLU A 5 7.29 4.56 45.74
C GLU A 5 6.77 3.50 46.73
N SER A 6 6.11 2.45 46.25
CA SER A 6 5.51 1.40 47.08
C SER A 6 6.42 0.17 47.24
N GLY A 7 7.35 -0.07 46.35
CA GLY A 7 8.15 -1.28 46.27
C GLY A 7 7.36 -2.50 45.83
N GLU A 8 6.10 -2.33 45.41
CA GLU A 8 5.22 -3.39 44.92
C GLU A 8 5.72 -3.93 43.58
N VAL A 9 5.64 -5.23 43.37
CA VAL A 9 6.06 -5.87 42.13
C VAL A 9 4.85 -6.02 41.23
N LEU A 10 4.78 -5.23 40.17
CA LEU A 10 3.79 -5.40 39.14
C LEU A 10 4.08 -6.66 38.32
N THR A 11 3.11 -7.55 38.22
CA THR A 11 3.16 -8.75 37.38
C THR A 11 2.17 -8.62 36.25
N ALA A 12 2.63 -8.78 35.01
CA ALA A 12 1.80 -8.78 33.83
C ALA A 12 2.17 -9.99 32.96
N ARG A 13 1.17 -10.59 32.32
CA ARG A 13 1.36 -11.71 31.38
C ARG A 13 1.60 -11.24 29.96
N THR A 14 1.03 -10.07 29.63
CA THR A 14 1.17 -9.43 28.34
C THR A 14 1.66 -7.99 28.52
N GLU A 15 2.08 -7.39 27.43
CA GLU A 15 2.51 -6.00 27.41
C GLU A 15 1.32 -5.05 27.65
N GLU A 16 0.17 -5.36 27.12
CA GLU A 16 -1.08 -4.61 27.31
C GLU A 16 -1.47 -4.54 28.79
N GLU A 17 -1.44 -5.68 29.50
CA GLU A 17 -1.69 -5.72 30.95
C GLU A 17 -0.71 -4.83 31.73
N LEU A 18 0.55 -4.75 31.29
CA LEU A 18 1.54 -3.89 31.92
C LEU A 18 1.22 -2.40 31.71
N TYR A 19 0.87 -2.01 30.48
CA TYR A 19 0.48 -0.64 30.18
C TYR A 19 -0.75 -0.21 30.98
N GLU A 20 -1.77 -1.08 31.05
CA GLU A 20 -2.98 -0.85 31.84
C GLU A 20 -2.69 -0.64 33.33
N GLN A 21 -1.84 -1.50 33.94
CA GLN A 21 -1.44 -1.36 35.34
C GLN A 21 -0.67 -0.06 35.60
N LEU A 22 0.00 0.49 34.60
CA LEU A 22 0.70 1.77 34.67
C LEU A 22 -0.22 2.97 34.35
N GLY A 23 -1.49 2.73 34.03
CA GLY A 23 -2.46 3.78 33.69
C GLY A 23 -2.29 4.36 32.31
N TYR A 24 -1.79 3.56 31.37
CA TYR A 24 -1.62 3.94 29.97
C TYR A 24 -2.44 3.03 29.05
N GLN A 25 -2.92 3.57 27.96
CA GLN A 25 -3.34 2.77 26.82
C GLN A 25 -2.10 2.07 26.23
N TRP A 26 -2.24 0.81 25.82
CA TRP A 26 -1.15 0.12 25.15
C TRP A 26 -0.72 0.86 23.88
N ILE A 27 0.58 1.11 23.76
CA ILE A 27 1.16 1.80 22.61
C ILE A 27 1.65 0.76 21.63
N PRO A 28 1.06 0.65 20.42
CA PRO A 28 1.57 -0.20 19.36
C PRO A 28 3.05 0.09 19.06
N PRO A 29 3.86 -0.94 18.73
CA PRO A 29 5.29 -0.76 18.45
C PRO A 29 5.57 0.32 17.39
N GLU A 30 4.70 0.45 16.41
CA GLU A 30 4.78 1.42 15.30
C GLU A 30 4.72 2.89 15.76
N LEU A 31 4.18 3.13 16.95
CA LEU A 31 4.06 4.50 17.51
C LEU A 31 5.16 4.83 18.54
N ARG A 32 6.10 3.93 18.82
CA ARG A 32 7.12 4.09 19.87
C ARG A 32 8.37 4.82 19.37
N GLU A 33 8.18 6.03 18.87
CA GLU A 33 9.26 6.83 18.25
C GLU A 33 9.69 8.05 19.08
N GLY A 34 9.14 8.24 20.28
CA GLY A 34 9.44 9.40 21.12
C GLY A 34 8.74 10.69 20.68
N GLY A 35 7.64 10.56 19.93
CA GLY A 35 6.87 11.67 19.35
C GLY A 35 5.73 12.19 20.24
N GLY A 36 5.67 11.80 21.52
CA GLY A 36 4.59 12.21 22.43
C GLY A 36 3.55 11.13 22.71
N GLU A 37 3.78 9.91 22.21
CA GLU A 37 2.88 8.76 22.35
C GLU A 37 2.57 8.41 23.81
N LEU A 38 3.49 8.63 24.75
CA LEU A 38 3.23 8.41 26.17
C LEU A 38 2.16 9.34 26.72
N ALA A 39 2.19 10.62 26.33
CA ALA A 39 1.17 11.58 26.74
C ALA A 39 -0.20 11.24 26.10
N ALA A 40 -0.20 10.90 24.82
CA ALA A 40 -1.40 10.47 24.11
C ALA A 40 -2.00 9.19 24.71
N ALA A 41 -1.16 8.19 25.03
CA ALA A 41 -1.61 6.93 25.65
C ALA A 41 -2.21 7.15 27.04
N ARG A 42 -1.69 8.10 27.80
CA ARG A 42 -2.24 8.47 29.12
C ARG A 42 -3.59 9.13 29.03
N ASN A 43 -3.83 9.88 27.97
CA ASN A 43 -5.08 10.62 27.73
C ASN A 43 -6.11 9.81 26.93
N GLY A 44 -5.75 8.61 26.40
CA GLY A 44 -6.60 7.86 25.49
C GLY A 44 -6.72 8.48 24.08
N GLU A 45 -5.69 9.20 23.65
CA GLU A 45 -5.64 9.98 22.41
C GLU A 45 -4.71 9.36 21.35
N LEU A 46 -4.34 8.07 21.50
CA LEU A 46 -3.56 7.39 20.47
C LEU A 46 -4.34 7.32 19.15
N PRO A 47 -3.68 7.55 18.00
CA PRO A 47 -4.33 7.41 16.71
C PRO A 47 -4.73 5.96 16.44
N LYS A 48 -5.84 5.75 15.74
CA LYS A 48 -6.14 4.43 15.18
C LYS A 48 -5.17 4.16 14.03
N LEU A 49 -4.42 3.07 14.13
CA LEU A 49 -3.55 2.61 13.04
C LEU A 49 -4.38 1.96 11.92
N VAL A 50 -3.79 1.97 10.72
CA VAL A 50 -4.35 1.25 9.58
C VAL A 50 -4.26 -0.25 9.83
N GLU A 51 -5.35 -0.94 9.60
CA GLU A 51 -5.47 -2.39 9.71
C GLU A 51 -5.64 -3.03 8.33
N LEU A 52 -5.46 -4.34 8.23
CA LEU A 52 -5.60 -5.07 6.97
C LEU A 52 -6.96 -4.83 6.30
N ASP A 53 -8.04 -4.76 7.09
CA ASP A 53 -9.39 -4.53 6.60
C ASP A 53 -9.64 -3.08 6.10
N ASP A 54 -8.73 -2.15 6.39
CA ASP A 54 -8.78 -0.79 5.87
C ASP A 54 -8.21 -0.68 4.45
N LEU A 55 -7.44 -1.69 3.98
CA LEU A 55 -6.86 -1.69 2.64
C LEU A 55 -7.95 -1.84 1.58
N ARG A 56 -7.94 -0.96 0.59
CA ARG A 56 -8.92 -0.92 -0.50
C ARG A 56 -8.37 -1.26 -1.87
N GLY A 57 -7.07 -1.33 -2.02
CA GLY A 57 -6.43 -1.62 -3.28
C GLY A 57 -4.92 -1.69 -3.19
N ASP A 58 -4.30 -2.05 -4.31
CA ASP A 58 -2.86 -2.07 -4.50
C ASP A 58 -2.51 -1.16 -5.67
N LEU A 59 -1.49 -0.32 -5.51
CA LEU A 59 -1.10 0.70 -6.48
C LEU A 59 0.24 0.41 -7.16
N HIS A 60 0.80 -0.80 -6.97
CA HIS A 60 2.06 -1.18 -7.61
C HIS A 60 2.08 -2.69 -7.91
N MET A 61 1.63 -3.06 -9.11
CA MET A 61 1.53 -4.45 -9.54
C MET A 61 2.05 -4.62 -10.97
N HIS A 62 2.63 -5.80 -11.25
CA HIS A 62 3.16 -6.17 -12.56
C HIS A 62 2.46 -7.42 -13.10
N SER A 63 2.14 -7.39 -14.38
CA SER A 63 1.52 -8.50 -15.11
C SER A 63 2.49 -9.10 -16.13
N THR A 64 2.01 -10.06 -16.92
CA THR A 64 2.78 -10.61 -18.05
C THR A 64 3.06 -9.61 -19.18
N TRP A 65 2.59 -8.37 -19.07
CA TRP A 65 3.01 -7.28 -19.95
C TRP A 65 4.45 -6.82 -19.66
N SER A 66 4.95 -7.10 -18.44
CA SER A 66 6.37 -6.98 -18.05
C SER A 66 7.00 -8.35 -17.85
N ASN A 67 8.32 -8.47 -18.00
CA ASN A 67 9.02 -9.75 -17.84
C ASN A 67 9.10 -10.27 -16.40
N ASP A 68 8.90 -9.43 -15.44
CA ASP A 68 8.91 -9.75 -14.01
C ASP A 68 7.53 -10.19 -13.50
N GLY A 69 6.45 -9.79 -14.18
CA GLY A 69 5.11 -10.29 -13.91
C GLY A 69 4.93 -11.73 -14.42
N LYS A 70 4.20 -12.55 -13.67
CA LYS A 70 3.98 -13.99 -13.97
C LYS A 70 2.53 -14.32 -14.30
N ASN A 71 1.61 -13.46 -13.94
CA ASN A 71 0.17 -13.64 -14.11
C ASN A 71 -0.38 -12.63 -15.09
N THR A 72 -1.46 -12.98 -15.77
CA THR A 72 -2.17 -12.07 -16.67
C THR A 72 -2.86 -10.94 -15.91
N LEU A 73 -3.23 -9.87 -16.60
CA LEU A 73 -4.05 -8.78 -16.03
C LEU A 73 -5.32 -9.33 -15.36
N GLU A 74 -6.01 -10.25 -16.01
CA GLU A 74 -7.25 -10.86 -15.51
C GLU A 74 -7.01 -11.66 -14.23
N GLU A 75 -5.98 -12.52 -14.20
CA GLU A 75 -5.64 -13.31 -13.00
C GLU A 75 -5.27 -12.41 -11.81
N MET A 76 -4.51 -11.34 -12.05
CA MET A 76 -4.15 -10.37 -11.01
C MET A 76 -5.38 -9.63 -10.48
N ALA A 77 -6.26 -9.19 -11.37
CA ALA A 77 -7.49 -8.47 -11.01
C ALA A 77 -8.47 -9.35 -10.21
N GLU A 78 -8.66 -10.60 -10.64
CA GLU A 78 -9.54 -11.55 -9.93
C GLU A 78 -8.97 -11.91 -8.55
N ALA A 79 -7.66 -12.08 -8.42
CA ALA A 79 -7.01 -12.33 -7.14
C ALA A 79 -7.17 -11.14 -6.18
N ALA A 80 -6.97 -9.91 -6.65
CA ALA A 80 -7.16 -8.70 -5.86
C ALA A 80 -8.62 -8.52 -5.41
N LYS A 81 -9.57 -8.78 -6.33
CA LYS A 81 -11.01 -8.78 -6.03
C LYS A 81 -11.38 -9.82 -4.98
N ALA A 82 -10.78 -11.01 -5.03
CA ALA A 82 -10.99 -12.07 -4.02
C ALA A 82 -10.44 -11.69 -2.63
N LEU A 83 -9.43 -10.82 -2.56
CA LEU A 83 -8.92 -10.22 -1.32
C LEU A 83 -9.81 -9.09 -0.78
N GLY A 84 -10.88 -8.72 -1.49
CA GLY A 84 -11.79 -7.64 -1.08
C GLY A 84 -11.34 -6.25 -1.49
N TYR A 85 -10.35 -6.13 -2.38
CA TYR A 85 -9.94 -4.82 -2.92
C TYR A 85 -11.02 -4.24 -3.83
N ALA A 86 -11.12 -2.93 -3.86
CA ALA A 86 -12.01 -2.19 -4.73
C ALA A 86 -11.34 -1.78 -6.06
N TYR A 87 -10.02 -1.67 -6.04
CA TYR A 87 -9.23 -1.30 -7.22
C TYR A 87 -7.79 -1.80 -7.13
N VAL A 88 -7.11 -1.82 -8.27
CA VAL A 88 -5.65 -2.00 -8.39
C VAL A 88 -5.11 -1.05 -9.46
N ALA A 89 -3.84 -0.66 -9.35
CA ALA A 89 -3.11 -0.04 -10.46
C ALA A 89 -2.18 -1.07 -11.10
N MET A 90 -2.33 -1.27 -12.40
CA MET A 90 -1.40 -2.09 -13.15
C MET A 90 -0.26 -1.22 -13.63
N THR A 91 0.94 -1.45 -13.09
CA THR A 91 2.11 -0.58 -13.26
C THR A 91 3.27 -1.30 -13.93
N ASP A 92 2.97 -2.01 -15.02
CA ASP A 92 4.00 -2.66 -15.80
C ASP A 92 5.07 -1.67 -16.28
N HIS A 93 6.32 -2.11 -16.37
CA HIS A 93 7.46 -1.25 -16.71
C HIS A 93 7.35 -0.64 -18.11
N ALA A 94 7.57 0.66 -18.21
CA ALA A 94 7.46 1.47 -19.42
C ALA A 94 8.28 0.93 -20.61
N HIS A 95 9.47 0.39 -20.34
CA HIS A 95 10.34 -0.10 -21.40
C HIS A 95 9.82 -1.38 -22.09
N TYR A 96 8.88 -2.12 -21.48
CA TYR A 96 8.18 -3.24 -22.12
C TYR A 96 6.91 -2.80 -22.85
N LEU A 97 6.39 -1.60 -22.57
CA LEU A 97 5.12 -1.11 -23.10
C LEU A 97 5.29 -0.17 -24.31
N ARG A 98 6.33 -0.34 -25.09
CA ARG A 98 6.60 0.43 -26.30
C ARG A 98 5.92 -0.19 -27.54
N GLU A 99 5.96 0.54 -28.66
CA GLU A 99 5.55 0.05 -29.98
C GLU A 99 4.08 -0.43 -30.05
N GLY A 100 3.17 0.34 -29.46
CA GLY A 100 1.73 0.03 -29.46
C GLY A 100 1.29 -0.97 -28.39
N ARG A 101 2.22 -1.44 -27.55
CA ARG A 101 1.88 -2.37 -26.48
C ARG A 101 1.13 -1.68 -25.33
N LEU A 102 1.39 -0.40 -25.07
CA LEU A 102 0.71 0.37 -24.04
C LEU A 102 -0.80 0.52 -24.37
N GLU A 103 -1.10 0.89 -25.60
CA GLU A 103 -2.48 1.04 -26.09
C GLU A 103 -3.19 -0.32 -26.07
N ALA A 104 -2.50 -1.39 -26.41
CA ALA A 104 -3.06 -2.74 -26.36
C ALA A 104 -3.36 -3.17 -24.91
N GLN A 105 -2.49 -2.89 -23.96
CA GLN A 105 -2.71 -3.14 -22.54
C GLN A 105 -3.90 -2.31 -22.02
N TRP A 106 -3.98 -1.03 -22.36
CA TRP A 106 -5.09 -0.17 -21.95
C TRP A 106 -6.44 -0.62 -22.53
N SER A 107 -6.42 -1.17 -23.74
CA SER A 107 -7.61 -1.79 -24.35
C SER A 107 -8.07 -3.02 -23.55
N GLU A 108 -7.13 -3.90 -23.14
CA GLU A 108 -7.42 -5.04 -22.28
C GLU A 108 -7.95 -4.59 -20.91
N ILE A 109 -7.34 -3.56 -20.30
CA ILE A 109 -7.81 -2.97 -19.04
C ILE A 109 -9.24 -2.45 -19.17
N ALA A 110 -9.57 -1.77 -20.28
CA ALA A 110 -10.91 -1.24 -20.50
C ALA A 110 -11.96 -2.36 -20.62
N GLU A 111 -11.61 -3.45 -21.30
CA GLU A 111 -12.45 -4.64 -21.45
C GLU A 111 -12.70 -5.33 -20.10
N LEU A 112 -11.64 -5.52 -19.31
CA LEU A 112 -11.69 -6.09 -17.96
C LEU A 112 -12.52 -5.22 -17.01
N ASN A 113 -12.34 -3.91 -17.04
CA ASN A 113 -13.13 -2.98 -16.24
C ASN A 113 -14.62 -3.08 -16.53
N GLY A 114 -15.01 -3.27 -17.81
CA GLY A 114 -16.41 -3.48 -18.17
C GLY A 114 -17.02 -4.78 -17.63
N ARG A 115 -16.18 -5.82 -17.40
CA ARG A 115 -16.62 -7.13 -16.88
C ARG A 115 -16.58 -7.25 -15.36
N LEU A 116 -15.68 -6.49 -14.70
CA LEU A 116 -15.36 -6.64 -13.29
C LEU A 116 -16.04 -5.61 -12.38
N GLU A 117 -16.86 -4.72 -12.94
CA GLU A 117 -17.58 -3.72 -12.12
C GLU A 117 -18.22 -4.35 -10.86
N PRO A 118 -18.14 -3.66 -9.70
CA PRO A 118 -17.59 -2.31 -9.46
C PRO A 118 -16.07 -2.26 -9.21
N PHE A 119 -15.35 -3.37 -9.29
CA PHE A 119 -13.90 -3.42 -9.17
C PHE A 119 -13.24 -2.68 -10.34
N ARG A 120 -12.13 -1.96 -10.08
CA ARG A 120 -11.46 -1.14 -11.09
C ARG A 120 -9.97 -1.43 -11.21
N ILE A 121 -9.51 -1.58 -12.44
CA ILE A 121 -8.08 -1.59 -12.79
C ILE A 121 -7.75 -0.18 -13.30
N LEU A 122 -6.83 0.50 -12.62
CA LEU A 122 -6.30 1.79 -13.05
C LEU A 122 -5.22 1.57 -14.11
N ARG A 123 -5.23 2.40 -15.16
CA ARG A 123 -4.17 2.46 -16.17
C ARG A 123 -2.92 3.07 -15.53
N GLY A 124 -2.06 2.22 -15.02
CA GLY A 124 -0.81 2.60 -14.39
C GLY A 124 0.39 2.34 -15.30
N ILE A 125 1.54 2.84 -14.88
CA ILE A 125 2.84 2.58 -15.49
C ILE A 125 3.94 2.77 -14.46
N GLU A 126 4.99 1.93 -14.51
CA GLU A 126 6.23 2.20 -13.81
C GLU A 126 7.28 2.70 -14.78
N VAL A 127 7.82 3.88 -14.48
CA VAL A 127 8.86 4.57 -15.27
C VAL A 127 10.18 4.66 -14.52
N SER A 128 11.28 4.66 -15.25
CA SER A 128 12.61 4.86 -14.67
C SER A 128 12.98 6.35 -14.62
N ILE A 129 13.52 6.76 -13.48
CA ILE A 129 14.15 8.07 -13.31
C ILE A 129 15.57 7.98 -13.86
N ARG A 130 15.89 8.76 -14.90
CA ARG A 130 17.22 8.81 -15.50
C ARG A 130 18.18 9.63 -14.66
N ALA A 131 19.47 9.50 -14.93
CA ALA A 131 20.54 10.22 -14.21
C ALA A 131 20.41 11.76 -14.25
N ASP A 132 19.73 12.30 -15.26
CA ASP A 132 19.43 13.73 -15.40
C ASP A 132 18.10 14.15 -14.73
N GLY A 133 17.41 13.21 -14.08
CA GLY A 133 16.13 13.43 -13.43
C GLY A 133 14.91 13.34 -14.36
N SER A 134 15.11 13.13 -15.67
CA SER A 134 14.00 12.91 -16.60
C SER A 134 13.42 11.50 -16.45
N LEU A 135 12.15 11.31 -16.87
CA LEU A 135 11.51 10.02 -16.91
C LEU A 135 11.74 9.35 -18.28
N ASP A 136 11.65 8.04 -18.34
CA ASP A 136 11.88 7.26 -19.56
C ASP A 136 10.62 7.12 -20.44
N MET A 137 9.58 7.93 -20.15
CA MET A 137 8.33 8.02 -20.90
C MET A 137 8.00 9.49 -21.19
N PRO A 138 7.43 9.82 -22.37
CA PRO A 138 7.00 11.19 -22.68
C PRO A 138 5.89 11.70 -21.77
N ASP A 139 5.89 13.01 -21.48
CA ASP A 139 4.95 13.65 -20.57
C ASP A 139 3.49 13.55 -21.04
N ASP A 140 3.23 13.59 -22.34
CA ASP A 140 1.91 13.45 -22.92
C ASP A 140 1.32 12.05 -22.68
N VAL A 141 2.15 11.01 -22.75
CA VAL A 141 1.75 9.63 -22.41
C VAL A 141 1.48 9.50 -20.91
N LEU A 142 2.35 10.09 -20.07
CA LEU A 142 2.16 10.07 -18.62
C LEU A 142 0.88 10.78 -18.18
N ALA A 143 0.49 11.84 -18.88
CA ALA A 143 -0.74 12.57 -18.61
C ALA A 143 -2.02 11.75 -18.88
N GLU A 144 -1.94 10.70 -19.68
CA GLU A 144 -3.05 9.77 -19.94
C GLU A 144 -3.13 8.63 -18.90
N CYS A 145 -2.08 8.41 -18.11
CA CYS A 145 -2.08 7.42 -17.04
C CYS A 145 -2.91 7.91 -15.84
N GLU A 146 -3.62 6.99 -15.21
CA GLU A 146 -4.34 7.26 -13.96
C GLU A 146 -3.42 7.16 -12.74
N TRP A 147 -2.31 6.41 -12.87
CA TRP A 147 -1.32 6.22 -11.82
C TRP A 147 0.09 6.04 -12.41
N VAL A 148 1.09 6.70 -11.84
CA VAL A 148 2.48 6.59 -12.27
C VAL A 148 3.35 6.29 -11.05
N VAL A 149 4.14 5.23 -11.15
CA VAL A 149 5.24 4.93 -10.23
C VAL A 149 6.54 5.32 -10.90
N ALA A 150 7.42 6.00 -10.19
CA ALA A 150 8.75 6.35 -10.68
C ALA A 150 9.82 5.75 -9.76
N SER A 151 10.73 4.96 -10.34
CA SER A 151 11.80 4.28 -9.60
C SER A 151 13.18 4.59 -10.20
N LEU A 152 14.25 4.37 -9.41
CA LEU A 152 15.66 4.55 -9.80
C LEU A 152 16.24 3.28 -10.38
#